data_d750f402453da694c6d42b7826fb82fd
#
_entry.id   d750f402453da694c6d42b7826fb82fd
#
_cell.length_a   1.000
_cell.length_b   1.000
_cell.length_c   1.000
_cell.angle_alpha   90.00
_cell.angle_beta   90.00
_cell.angle_gamma   90.00
#
_symmetry.space_group_name_H-M   'P 1'
#
loop_
_entity.id
_entity.type
_entity.pdbx_description
1 polymer ?
#
loop_
_entity_poly.entity_id
_entity_poly.type
_entity_poly.pdbx_seq_one_letter_code
_entity_poly.pdbx_strand_id
1 'polypeptide(L)'
;MKTFIVAVLIFAVLLFGVFWNMHYLTKTLDGIHTSLTAIPEPAKEAEDLTVQLDALRGVESEWHRASTGISMSVNHADLMEAEVHLAAAIAAAEADNRDNYLVALGELRYSVSHLREMSRLTMKNLI
;
A
#
# COMPACT_ATOMS: atom_id res chain seq x y z
N MET A 1 41.36 11.13 -12.81
CA MET A 1 40.26 12.07 -12.94
C MET A 1 39.04 11.48 -13.64
N LYS A 2 39.21 10.77 -14.76
CA LYS A 2 38.07 10.12 -15.45
C LYS A 2 37.37 9.10 -14.58
N THR A 3 38.13 8.31 -13.81
CA THR A 3 37.59 7.30 -12.89
C THR A 3 36.76 7.94 -11.78
N PHE A 4 37.19 9.08 -11.25
CA PHE A 4 36.45 9.83 -10.24
C PHE A 4 35.13 10.35 -10.77
N ILE A 5 35.12 10.91 -11.99
CA ILE A 5 33.91 11.42 -12.63
C ILE A 5 32.91 10.30 -12.88
N VAL A 6 33.38 9.13 -13.35
CA VAL A 6 32.55 7.96 -13.58
C VAL A 6 31.93 7.48 -12.26
N ALA A 7 32.72 7.43 -11.19
CA ALA A 7 32.24 7.02 -9.86
C ALA A 7 31.14 7.97 -9.34
N VAL A 8 31.34 9.27 -9.50
CA VAL A 8 30.36 10.29 -9.11
C VAL A 8 29.07 10.16 -9.91
N LEU A 9 29.17 9.91 -11.23
CA LEU A 9 28.00 9.72 -12.09
C LEU A 9 27.20 8.48 -11.68
N ILE A 10 27.88 7.36 -11.41
CA ILE A 10 27.23 6.13 -10.98
C ILE A 10 26.52 6.37 -9.64
N PHE A 11 27.18 7.02 -8.69
CA PHE A 11 26.60 7.34 -7.40
C PHE A 11 25.36 8.24 -7.55
N ALA A 12 25.44 9.26 -8.42
CA ALA A 12 24.31 10.14 -8.68
C ALA A 12 23.11 9.40 -9.29
N VAL A 13 23.35 8.47 -10.22
CA VAL A 13 22.30 7.64 -10.83
C VAL A 13 21.65 6.74 -9.77
N LEU A 14 22.45 6.13 -8.90
CA LEU A 14 21.94 5.28 -7.82
C LEU A 14 21.07 6.09 -6.84
N LEU A 15 21.52 7.28 -6.44
CA LEU A 15 20.74 8.17 -5.58
C LEU A 15 19.44 8.60 -6.24
N PHE A 16 19.49 8.96 -7.50
CA PHE A 16 18.30 9.33 -8.26
C PHE A 16 17.31 8.18 -8.30
N GLY A 17 17.79 6.95 -8.55
CA GLY A 17 16.97 5.75 -8.55
C GLY A 17 16.29 5.51 -7.20
N VAL A 18 17.01 5.67 -6.09
CA VAL A 18 16.46 5.52 -4.75
C VAL A 18 15.37 6.57 -4.49
N PHE A 19 15.64 7.84 -4.80
CA PHE A 19 14.66 8.91 -4.64
C PHE A 19 13.41 8.68 -5.50
N TRP A 20 13.61 8.28 -6.75
CA TRP A 20 12.51 8.00 -7.66
C TRP A 20 11.63 6.87 -7.11
N ASN A 21 12.27 5.78 -6.65
CA ASN A 21 11.56 4.63 -6.08
C ASN A 21 10.80 5.01 -4.82
N MET A 22 11.40 5.79 -3.94
CA MET A 22 10.75 6.26 -2.70
C MET A 22 9.58 7.18 -3.00
N HIS A 23 9.73 8.08 -3.96
CA HIS A 23 8.65 8.96 -4.38
C HIS A 23 7.49 8.16 -4.98
N TYR A 24 7.81 7.20 -5.85
CA TYR A 24 6.83 6.30 -6.45
C TYR A 24 6.09 5.50 -5.37
N LEU A 25 6.82 4.95 -4.40
CA LEU A 25 6.27 4.19 -3.29
C LEU A 25 5.30 5.05 -2.47
N THR A 26 5.70 6.25 -2.09
CA THR A 26 4.86 7.14 -1.29
C THR A 26 3.59 7.50 -2.05
N LYS A 27 3.71 7.81 -3.33
CA LYS A 27 2.57 8.14 -4.19
C LYS A 27 1.62 6.96 -4.32
N THR A 28 2.16 5.75 -4.49
CA THR A 28 1.36 4.52 -4.61
C THR A 28 0.62 4.23 -3.31
N LEU A 29 1.29 4.33 -2.17
CA LEU A 29 0.67 4.14 -0.86
C LEU A 29 -0.41 5.20 -0.57
N ASP A 30 -0.17 6.44 -0.97
CA ASP A 30 -1.19 7.50 -0.87
C ASP A 30 -2.42 7.17 -1.72
N GLY A 31 -2.21 6.65 -2.92
CA GLY A 31 -3.29 6.22 -3.81
C GLY A 31 -4.11 5.08 -3.22
N ILE A 32 -3.45 4.06 -2.69
CA ILE A 32 -4.10 2.93 -2.03
C ILE A 32 -4.86 3.40 -0.79
N HIS A 33 -4.26 4.25 0.02
CA HIS A 33 -4.92 4.82 1.20
C HIS A 33 -6.18 5.59 0.81
N THR A 34 -6.10 6.40 -0.23
CA THR A 34 -7.25 7.17 -0.76
C THR A 34 -8.35 6.22 -1.25
N SER A 35 -7.98 5.17 -1.99
CA SER A 35 -8.93 4.16 -2.47
C SER A 35 -9.63 3.45 -1.31
N LEU A 36 -8.89 3.09 -0.25
CA LEU A 36 -9.47 2.46 0.94
C LEU A 36 -10.41 3.38 1.70
N THR A 37 -10.05 4.66 1.81
CA THR A 37 -10.88 5.66 2.48
C THR A 37 -12.16 5.96 1.70
N ALA A 38 -12.11 5.84 0.37
CA ALA A 38 -13.24 6.08 -0.51
C ALA A 38 -14.25 4.94 -0.56
N ILE A 39 -13.94 3.76 0.00
CA ILE A 39 -14.89 2.63 0.03
C ILE A 39 -16.11 3.04 0.86
N PRO A 40 -17.32 3.00 0.27
CA PRO A 40 -18.51 3.39 1.01
C PRO A 40 -18.80 2.40 2.13
N GLU A 41 -19.29 2.92 3.26
CA GLU A 41 -19.70 2.07 4.36
C GLU A 41 -20.94 1.26 3.93
N PRO A 42 -21.01 -0.03 4.32
CA PRO A 42 -22.20 -0.81 4.02
C PRO A 42 -23.40 -0.24 4.78
N ALA A 43 -24.55 -0.16 4.10
CA ALA A 43 -25.78 0.26 4.74
C ALA A 43 -26.12 -0.71 5.88
N LYS A 44 -26.75 -0.18 6.94
CA LYS A 44 -27.09 -0.99 8.13
C LYS A 44 -27.97 -2.20 7.79
N GLU A 45 -28.74 -2.11 6.72
CA GLU A 45 -29.68 -3.15 6.28
C GLU A 45 -29.23 -3.82 4.99
N ALA A 46 -27.97 -3.58 4.56
CA ALA A 46 -27.47 -4.19 3.33
C ALA A 46 -27.37 -5.71 3.48
N GLU A 47 -28.01 -6.42 2.58
CA GLU A 47 -28.00 -7.89 2.54
C GLU A 47 -26.70 -8.43 1.94
N ASP A 48 -25.98 -7.62 1.15
CA ASP A 48 -24.73 -8.02 0.52
C ASP A 48 -23.67 -6.90 0.60
N LEU A 49 -22.42 -7.29 0.35
CA LEU A 49 -21.27 -6.40 0.36
C LEU A 49 -20.63 -6.29 -1.05
N THR A 50 -21.46 -6.38 -2.09
CA THR A 50 -21.00 -6.40 -3.48
C THR A 50 -20.21 -5.14 -3.85
N VAL A 51 -20.72 -3.97 -3.45
CA VAL A 51 -20.04 -2.69 -3.71
C VAL A 51 -18.68 -2.64 -3.03
N GLN A 52 -18.63 -3.07 -1.77
CA GLN A 52 -17.41 -3.11 -0.99
C GLN A 52 -16.41 -4.12 -1.56
N LEU A 53 -16.90 -5.29 -1.98
CA LEU A 53 -16.07 -6.32 -2.60
C LEU A 53 -15.44 -5.81 -3.90
N ASP A 54 -16.21 -5.17 -4.76
CA ASP A 54 -15.71 -4.60 -6.02
C ASP A 54 -14.62 -3.55 -5.75
N ALA A 55 -14.84 -2.70 -4.76
CA ALA A 55 -13.86 -1.69 -4.36
C ALA A 55 -12.56 -2.35 -3.83
N LEU A 56 -12.69 -3.40 -3.00
CA LEU A 56 -11.54 -4.14 -2.49
C LEU A 56 -10.76 -4.86 -3.58
N ARG A 57 -11.44 -5.39 -4.58
CA ARG A 57 -10.77 -6.01 -5.73
C ARG A 57 -9.99 -4.99 -6.55
N GLY A 58 -10.49 -3.76 -6.64
CA GLY A 58 -9.74 -2.65 -7.23
C GLY A 58 -8.46 -2.34 -6.45
N VAL A 59 -8.55 -2.30 -5.13
CA VAL A 59 -7.40 -2.11 -4.24
C VAL A 59 -6.41 -3.26 -4.39
N GLU A 60 -6.89 -4.49 -4.45
CA GLU A 60 -6.06 -5.68 -4.68
C GLU A 60 -5.26 -5.57 -5.97
N SER A 61 -5.91 -5.13 -7.06
CA SER A 61 -5.24 -4.94 -8.35
C SER A 61 -4.15 -3.86 -8.26
N GLU A 62 -4.43 -2.74 -7.60
CA GLU A 62 -3.44 -1.69 -7.37
C GLU A 62 -2.26 -2.22 -6.54
N TRP A 63 -2.55 -2.98 -5.51
CA TRP A 63 -1.56 -3.58 -4.64
C TRP A 63 -0.63 -4.52 -5.41
N HIS A 64 -1.19 -5.42 -6.21
CA HIS A 64 -0.40 -6.37 -7.00
C HIS A 64 0.49 -5.67 -8.02
N ARG A 65 0.01 -4.63 -8.65
CA ARG A 65 0.82 -3.84 -9.60
C ARG A 65 1.99 -3.14 -8.93
N ALA A 66 1.80 -2.73 -7.69
CA ALA A 66 2.79 -1.98 -6.93
C ALA A 66 3.72 -2.86 -6.08
N SER A 67 3.36 -4.12 -5.85
CA SER A 67 4.00 -4.97 -4.84
C SER A 67 5.50 -5.15 -5.02
N THR A 68 6.00 -5.25 -6.26
CA THR A 68 7.43 -5.40 -6.52
C THR A 68 8.21 -4.17 -6.03
N GLY A 69 7.75 -2.97 -6.36
CA GLY A 69 8.39 -1.74 -5.91
C GLY A 69 8.29 -1.56 -4.40
N ILE A 70 7.14 -1.87 -3.82
CA ILE A 70 6.92 -1.78 -2.38
C ILE A 70 7.83 -2.75 -1.63
N SER A 71 7.94 -4.00 -2.10
CA SER A 71 8.72 -5.04 -1.42
C SER A 71 10.21 -4.73 -1.36
N MET A 72 10.71 -3.89 -2.25
CA MET A 72 12.12 -3.49 -2.25
C MET A 72 12.44 -2.39 -1.22
N SER A 73 11.44 -1.66 -0.75
CA SER A 73 11.62 -0.44 0.02
C SER A 73 11.03 -0.46 1.42
N VAL A 74 10.23 -1.46 1.77
CA VAL A 74 9.59 -1.56 3.08
C VAL A 74 9.86 -2.90 3.74
N ASN A 75 9.64 -2.95 5.04
CA ASN A 75 9.78 -4.18 5.82
C ASN A 75 8.81 -5.24 5.30
N HIS A 76 9.34 -6.41 4.97
CA HIS A 76 8.57 -7.52 4.43
C HIS A 76 7.45 -7.97 5.38
N ALA A 77 7.68 -7.96 6.69
CA ALA A 77 6.67 -8.33 7.67
C ALA A 77 5.47 -7.37 7.66
N ASP A 78 5.73 -6.06 7.56
CA ASP A 78 4.68 -5.05 7.49
C ASP A 78 3.89 -5.17 6.19
N LEU A 79 4.57 -5.48 5.09
CA LEU A 79 3.93 -5.72 3.80
C LEU A 79 3.01 -6.93 3.85
N MET A 80 3.49 -8.04 4.41
CA MET A 80 2.70 -9.26 4.56
C MET A 80 1.49 -9.07 5.47
N GLU A 81 1.64 -8.30 6.53
CA GLU A 81 0.53 -7.98 7.43
C GLU A 81 -0.61 -7.27 6.67
N ALA A 82 -0.27 -6.27 5.87
CA ALA A 82 -1.26 -5.57 5.04
C ALA A 82 -1.93 -6.52 4.04
N GLU A 83 -1.17 -7.42 3.42
CA GLU A 83 -1.71 -8.41 2.48
C GLU A 83 -2.68 -9.38 3.16
N VAL A 84 -2.37 -9.82 4.38
CA VAL A 84 -3.24 -10.69 5.17
C VAL A 84 -4.56 -9.98 5.47
N HIS A 85 -4.51 -8.71 5.89
CA HIS A 85 -5.72 -7.95 6.19
C HIS A 85 -6.55 -7.68 4.93
N LEU A 86 -5.91 -7.45 3.79
CA LEU A 86 -6.60 -7.29 2.51
C LEU A 86 -7.32 -8.58 2.12
N ALA A 87 -6.64 -9.72 2.22
CA ALA A 87 -7.23 -11.02 1.93
C ALA A 87 -8.41 -11.32 2.87
N ALA A 88 -8.27 -11.00 4.15
CA ALA A 88 -9.33 -11.21 5.15
C ALA A 88 -10.56 -10.34 4.85
N ALA A 89 -10.35 -9.08 4.45
CA ALA A 89 -11.44 -8.17 4.10
C ALA A 89 -12.19 -8.66 2.87
N ILE A 90 -11.46 -9.14 1.85
CA ILE A 90 -12.07 -9.70 0.64
C ILE A 90 -12.88 -10.95 0.97
N ALA A 91 -12.30 -11.87 1.75
CA ALA A 91 -12.98 -13.10 2.14
C ALA A 91 -14.27 -12.82 2.92
N ALA A 92 -14.23 -11.87 3.86
CA ALA A 92 -15.39 -11.47 4.62
C ALA A 92 -16.47 -10.84 3.73
N ALA A 93 -16.06 -10.01 2.77
CA ALA A 93 -16.99 -9.41 1.81
C ALA A 93 -17.63 -10.45 0.90
N GLU A 94 -16.87 -11.45 0.44
CA GLU A 94 -17.38 -12.55 -0.36
C GLU A 94 -18.41 -13.39 0.41
N ALA A 95 -18.22 -13.54 1.71
CA ALA A 95 -19.12 -14.29 2.59
C ALA A 95 -20.28 -13.44 3.13
N ASP A 96 -20.36 -12.18 2.73
CA ASP A 96 -21.34 -11.21 3.25
C ASP A 96 -21.32 -11.10 4.78
N ASN A 97 -20.15 -11.33 5.38
CA ASN A 97 -19.96 -11.21 6.83
C ASN A 97 -19.54 -9.79 7.19
N ARG A 98 -20.55 -8.98 7.48
CA ARG A 98 -20.36 -7.55 7.75
C ARG A 98 -19.42 -7.26 8.91
N ASP A 99 -19.58 -7.96 10.02
CA ASP A 99 -18.79 -7.71 11.23
C ASP A 99 -17.32 -8.02 10.99
N ASN A 100 -17.01 -9.16 10.39
CA ASN A 100 -15.64 -9.52 10.03
C ASN A 100 -15.07 -8.59 8.98
N TYR A 101 -15.89 -8.17 8.01
CA TYR A 101 -15.49 -7.20 7.00
C TYR A 101 -15.05 -5.88 7.63
N LEU A 102 -15.86 -5.33 8.55
CA LEU A 102 -15.56 -4.06 9.20
C LEU A 102 -14.27 -4.13 10.02
N VAL A 103 -14.05 -5.23 10.74
CA VAL A 103 -12.81 -5.44 11.51
C VAL A 103 -11.61 -5.53 10.56
N ALA A 104 -11.70 -6.38 9.54
CA ALA A 104 -10.61 -6.57 8.58
C ALA A 104 -10.28 -5.29 7.81
N LEU A 105 -11.29 -4.52 7.42
CA LEU A 105 -11.09 -3.26 6.73
C LEU A 105 -10.40 -2.23 7.64
N GLY A 106 -10.80 -2.16 8.91
CA GLY A 106 -10.15 -1.30 9.89
C GLY A 106 -8.68 -1.64 10.07
N GLU A 107 -8.37 -2.93 10.19
CA GLU A 107 -6.99 -3.41 10.30
C GLU A 107 -6.18 -3.13 9.04
N LEU A 108 -6.79 -3.30 7.86
CA LEU A 108 -6.15 -3.00 6.58
C LEU A 108 -5.83 -1.50 6.46
N ARG A 109 -6.78 -0.66 6.80
CA ARG A 109 -6.58 0.80 6.78
C ARG A 109 -5.44 1.21 7.70
N TYR A 110 -5.39 0.62 8.89
CA TYR A 110 -4.30 0.87 9.85
C TYR A 110 -2.95 0.43 9.28
N SER A 111 -2.87 -0.78 8.73
CA SER A 111 -1.63 -1.31 8.14
C SER A 111 -1.12 -0.45 6.99
N VAL A 112 -2.01 -0.01 6.10
CA VAL A 112 -1.62 0.86 4.98
C VAL A 112 -1.18 2.23 5.48
N SER A 113 -1.87 2.79 6.47
CA SER A 113 -1.46 4.06 7.10
C SER A 113 -0.08 3.94 7.74
N HIS A 114 0.20 2.82 8.39
CA HIS A 114 1.51 2.55 8.98
C HIS A 114 2.62 2.50 7.92
N LEU A 115 2.39 1.77 6.82
CA LEU A 115 3.34 1.70 5.70
C LEU A 115 3.59 3.08 5.10
N ARG A 116 2.54 3.86 4.93
CA ARG A 116 2.61 5.22 4.39
C ARG A 116 3.43 6.13 5.29
N GLU A 117 3.20 6.06 6.60
CA GLU A 117 3.94 6.82 7.61
C GLU A 117 5.42 6.44 7.60
N MET A 118 5.74 5.15 7.57
CA MET A 118 7.11 4.66 7.53
C MET A 118 7.81 5.09 6.25
N SER A 119 7.13 5.09 5.11
CA SER A 119 7.65 5.58 3.84
C SER A 119 8.01 7.06 3.91
N ARG A 120 7.12 7.87 4.50
CA ARG A 120 7.35 9.32 4.67
C ARG A 120 8.53 9.61 5.59
N LEU A 121 8.64 8.88 6.70
CA LEU A 121 9.76 9.03 7.63
C LEU A 121 11.09 8.67 6.97
N THR A 122 11.12 7.62 6.16
CA THR A 122 12.31 7.22 5.41
C THR A 122 12.73 8.31 4.43
N MET A 123 11.79 8.88 3.68
CA MET A 123 12.07 9.99 2.76
C MET A 123 12.61 11.20 3.51
N LYS A 124 11.99 11.56 4.63
CA LYS A 124 12.41 12.69 5.45
C LYS A 124 13.84 12.51 5.95
N ASN A 125 14.21 11.29 6.33
CA ASN A 125 15.54 10.98 6.84
C ASN A 125 16.62 10.96 5.74
N LEU A 126 16.23 10.75 4.48
CA LEU A 126 17.15 10.78 3.34
C LEU A 126 17.48 12.20 2.88
N ILE A 127 16.65 13.16 3.22
CA ILE A 127 16.82 14.57 2.88
C ILE A 127 17.47 15.31 4.05
#